data_7993c4e49175bc3b980aff52c63a1e0c
#
_entry.id   7993c4e49175bc3b980aff52c63a1e0c
#
_cell.length_a   1.000
_cell.length_b   1.000
_cell.length_c   1.000
_cell.angle_alpha   90.00
_cell.angle_beta   90.00
_cell.angle_gamma   90.00
#
_symmetry.space_group_name_H-M   'P 1'
#
loop_
_entity.id
_entity.type
_entity.pdbx_description
1 polymer ?
#
loop_
_entity_poly.entity_id
_entity_poly.type
_entity_poly.pdbx_seq_one_letter_code
_entity_poly.pdbx_strand_id
1 'polypeptide(L)'
;MNSVQSIIRPVTLVAAALWLWCAPGAWAQGARPPKAQLWIDLSTGGMAGMPEMDLPMGGGLMGMQGGGAPPGMGGQMHYGMARGMAVMPPRVVDIAFHNSLRPGVEARQAIPPGMRMGESLPLLPPRAEPRTPSEPGELPEEYSRDKPRGRLLVYWGCGPELRAGQPRVIDLAQAGAAQFAQAFAGRVVPERGARVGPGHALYPNERSQAAVPRGSSLVGEHQVLGEGVPASMKFSLGSAQDLMPPIELSSSGRVQDSIVTQWQPVPHARAYYLHALSQAGDDMILWSSAETPDTGMGLFDYLPNATQERWVRERVLLDAQTTQCAIPRGIFAAGGRDATPMLRMMAYGGESHFAHPPRPADPKARWEPDWAVRVRVKSHVMAMLGEDGAAAARGGRSGGAAAGAPGQGGEPRPEDSSPAQILLNPGNLLRGIFGR
;
A
#
# COMPACT_ATOMS: atom_id res chain seq x y z
N MET A 1 60.78 67.52 8.86
CA MET A 1 60.24 68.08 7.62
C MET A 1 60.36 66.98 6.56
N ASN A 2 59.42 66.15 6.35
CA ASN A 2 59.21 65.35 5.13
C ASN A 2 57.87 64.66 5.27
N SER A 3 56.89 65.15 4.54
CA SER A 3 55.54 64.59 4.43
C SER A 3 55.55 63.37 3.52
N VAL A 4 55.06 62.26 4.03
CA VAL A 4 54.77 61.05 3.20
C VAL A 4 53.26 61.01 2.95
N GLN A 5 52.90 61.31 1.70
CA GLN A 5 51.55 61.13 1.20
C GLN A 5 51.25 59.65 0.95
N SER A 6 50.31 59.10 1.67
CA SER A 6 49.78 57.76 1.45
C SER A 6 48.70 57.79 0.40
N ILE A 7 48.95 57.14 -0.74
CA ILE A 7 48.03 56.99 -1.85
C ILE A 7 47.11 55.76 -1.56
N ILE A 8 45.84 55.99 -1.19
CA ILE A 8 44.83 54.99 -1.06
C ILE A 8 44.20 54.74 -2.48
N ARG A 9 44.45 53.59 -3.05
CA ARG A 9 43.75 53.12 -4.27
C ARG A 9 42.43 52.45 -3.87
N PRO A 10 41.30 52.76 -4.46
CA PRO A 10 40.05 52.06 -4.23
C PRO A 10 40.09 50.70 -5.01
N VAL A 11 39.95 49.59 -4.29
CA VAL A 11 39.72 48.28 -4.84
C VAL A 11 38.24 48.19 -5.19
N THR A 12 37.92 48.25 -6.47
CA THR A 12 36.56 47.98 -6.98
C THR A 12 36.28 46.50 -6.93
N LEU A 13 35.50 46.04 -5.96
CA LEU A 13 34.96 44.70 -5.88
C LEU A 13 33.83 44.58 -6.94
N VAL A 14 34.16 43.90 -8.04
CA VAL A 14 33.18 43.43 -9.02
C VAL A 14 32.52 42.20 -8.44
N ALA A 15 31.35 42.34 -7.84
CA ALA A 15 30.51 41.24 -7.43
C ALA A 15 29.86 40.64 -8.70
N ALA A 16 30.47 39.57 -9.26
CA ALA A 16 29.84 38.77 -10.29
C ALA A 16 28.70 37.93 -9.64
N ALA A 17 27.48 38.47 -9.73
CA ALA A 17 26.28 37.73 -9.39
C ALA A 17 26.08 36.58 -10.41
N LEU A 18 26.54 35.38 -10.06
CA LEU A 18 26.17 34.14 -10.75
C LEU A 18 24.68 33.84 -10.47
N TRP A 19 23.84 34.32 -11.38
CA TRP A 19 22.47 33.83 -11.48
C TRP A 19 22.51 32.39 -11.96
N LEU A 20 22.51 31.43 -11.01
CA LEU A 20 22.14 30.05 -11.28
C LEU A 20 20.66 30.05 -11.69
N TRP A 21 20.40 30.10 -12.96
CA TRP A 21 19.12 29.73 -13.52
C TRP A 21 18.90 28.25 -13.18
N CYS A 22 18.12 27.98 -12.13
CA CYS A 22 17.45 26.70 -12.00
C CYS A 22 16.53 26.58 -13.21
N ALA A 23 17.03 25.95 -14.25
CA ALA A 23 16.20 25.53 -15.38
C ALA A 23 15.10 24.63 -14.79
N PRO A 24 13.81 24.97 -14.93
CA PRO A 24 12.73 24.03 -14.59
C PRO A 24 13.00 22.77 -15.40
N GLY A 25 13.00 21.61 -14.71
CA GLY A 25 13.37 20.31 -15.28
C GLY A 25 12.83 20.17 -16.69
N ALA A 26 13.73 19.83 -17.62
CA ALA A 26 13.41 19.61 -19.01
C ALA A 26 12.39 18.46 -19.10
N TRP A 27 11.13 18.81 -19.10
CA TRP A 27 10.08 17.93 -19.58
C TRP A 27 10.50 17.57 -21.00
N ALA A 28 10.57 16.28 -21.31
CA ALA A 28 10.94 15.84 -22.65
C ALA A 28 10.02 16.57 -23.65
N GLN A 29 10.54 17.57 -24.31
CA GLN A 29 9.82 18.46 -25.23
C GLN A 29 9.46 17.66 -26.49
N GLY A 30 8.46 16.78 -26.41
CA GLY A 30 8.07 16.02 -27.57
C GLY A 30 6.97 14.99 -27.37
N ALA A 31 6.66 14.62 -26.14
CA ALA A 31 5.59 13.66 -25.87
C ALA A 31 4.28 14.37 -25.51
N ARG A 32 3.23 14.14 -26.27
CA ARG A 32 1.86 14.53 -25.88
C ARG A 32 1.22 13.43 -25.04
N PRO A 33 0.31 13.79 -24.12
CA PRO A 33 -0.44 12.78 -23.40
C PRO A 33 -1.25 11.91 -24.37
N PRO A 34 -1.35 10.59 -24.13
CA PRO A 34 -2.15 9.70 -24.99
C PRO A 34 -3.63 10.11 -24.97
N LYS A 35 -4.33 9.85 -26.08
CA LYS A 35 -5.77 10.12 -26.21
C LYS A 35 -6.58 9.22 -25.27
N ALA A 36 -6.14 7.97 -25.09
CA ALA A 36 -6.73 7.03 -24.16
C ALA A 36 -5.66 6.45 -23.22
N GLN A 37 -5.96 6.34 -21.92
CA GLN A 37 -5.06 5.80 -20.91
C GLN A 37 -5.78 4.75 -20.08
N LEU A 38 -5.14 3.61 -19.88
CA LEU A 38 -5.61 2.53 -19.02
C LEU A 38 -4.58 2.24 -17.93
N TRP A 39 -5.03 2.16 -16.71
CA TRP A 39 -4.24 1.71 -15.56
C TRP A 39 -4.85 0.43 -15.04
N ILE A 40 -4.03 -0.60 -14.85
CA ILE A 40 -4.41 -1.89 -14.29
C ILE A 40 -3.52 -2.13 -13.07
N ASP A 41 -4.12 -2.19 -11.90
CA ASP A 41 -3.44 -2.46 -10.64
C ASP A 41 -3.90 -3.83 -10.12
N LEU A 42 -2.95 -4.76 -9.96
CA LEU A 42 -3.21 -6.14 -9.55
C LEU A 42 -2.61 -6.41 -8.18
N SER A 43 -3.42 -6.90 -7.26
CA SER A 43 -2.95 -7.22 -5.91
C SER A 43 -3.44 -8.61 -5.48
N THR A 44 -2.53 -9.41 -4.95
CA THR A 44 -2.86 -10.65 -4.24
C THR A 44 -2.61 -10.46 -2.76
N GLY A 45 -3.60 -10.74 -1.91
CA GLY A 45 -3.53 -10.60 -0.46
C GLY A 45 -3.77 -11.93 0.23
N GLY A 46 -3.26 -12.07 1.46
CA GLY A 46 -3.47 -13.26 2.26
C GLY A 46 -3.17 -13.05 3.74
N MET A 47 -3.53 -14.07 4.53
CA MET A 47 -3.15 -14.16 5.93
C MET A 47 -2.35 -15.45 6.12
N ALA A 48 -1.18 -15.34 6.73
CA ALA A 48 -0.28 -16.48 6.94
C ALA A 48 -0.97 -17.56 7.78
N GLY A 49 -0.79 -18.81 7.36
CA GLY A 49 -1.42 -19.96 8.01
C GLY A 49 -2.89 -20.19 7.70
N MET A 50 -3.55 -19.26 6.98
CA MET A 50 -4.91 -19.46 6.51
C MET A 50 -4.91 -19.88 5.04
N PRO A 51 -5.67 -20.93 4.67
CA PRO A 51 -5.83 -21.26 3.28
C PRO A 51 -6.54 -20.14 2.55
N GLU A 52 -6.21 -19.95 1.28
CA GLU A 52 -6.94 -19.06 0.41
C GLU A 52 -8.38 -19.53 0.27
N MET A 53 -9.32 -18.77 0.80
CA MET A 53 -10.74 -19.10 0.76
C MET A 53 -11.44 -18.27 -0.30
N ASP A 54 -12.01 -18.92 -1.31
CA ASP A 54 -13.00 -18.31 -2.20
C ASP A 54 -14.35 -18.32 -1.47
N LEU A 55 -14.51 -17.41 -0.50
CA LEU A 55 -15.82 -17.22 0.11
C LEU A 55 -16.73 -16.55 -0.94
N PRO A 56 -17.88 -17.15 -1.26
CA PRO A 56 -18.90 -16.46 -2.04
C PRO A 56 -19.29 -15.22 -1.26
N MET A 57 -19.04 -14.04 -1.85
CA MET A 57 -19.33 -12.73 -1.30
C MET A 57 -20.84 -12.46 -1.26
N GLY A 58 -21.55 -13.27 -0.51
CA GLY A 58 -22.98 -13.19 -0.24
C GLY A 58 -23.24 -13.70 1.16
N GLY A 59 -23.04 -12.86 2.17
CA GLY A 59 -23.74 -12.92 3.44
C GLY A 59 -23.62 -14.14 4.36
N GLY A 60 -22.69 -15.10 4.14
CA GLY A 60 -22.89 -16.43 4.72
C GLY A 60 -22.23 -16.74 6.07
N LEU A 61 -21.07 -16.22 6.42
CA LEU A 61 -20.40 -16.70 7.64
C LEU A 61 -20.21 -15.64 8.74
N MET A 62 -20.14 -14.35 8.41
CA MET A 62 -20.10 -13.27 9.40
C MET A 62 -21.48 -12.76 9.78
N GLY A 63 -22.53 -13.11 9.05
CA GLY A 63 -23.93 -12.73 9.34
C GLY A 63 -24.59 -13.56 10.45
N MET A 64 -24.02 -14.68 10.89
CA MET A 64 -24.64 -15.56 11.89
C MET A 64 -24.39 -15.16 13.34
N GLN A 65 -23.59 -14.13 13.60
CA GLN A 65 -23.30 -13.68 14.97
C GLN A 65 -23.55 -12.19 15.14
N GLY A 66 -24.78 -11.75 14.89
CA GLY A 66 -25.41 -10.52 15.41
C GLY A 66 -24.63 -9.20 15.52
N GLY A 67 -23.38 -9.15 15.10
CA GLY A 67 -22.55 -7.95 15.07
C GLY A 67 -22.41 -7.48 13.63
N GLY A 68 -22.89 -6.28 13.32
CA GLY A 68 -22.69 -5.67 12.01
C GLY A 68 -21.22 -5.68 11.63
N ALA A 69 -20.90 -6.12 10.41
CA ALA A 69 -19.53 -6.06 9.91
C ALA A 69 -19.02 -4.61 9.99
N PRO A 70 -17.78 -4.39 10.49
CA PRO A 70 -17.21 -3.04 10.52
C PRO A 70 -17.26 -2.40 9.14
N PRO A 71 -17.48 -1.06 9.03
CA PRO A 71 -17.41 -0.36 7.78
C PRO A 71 -16.05 -0.64 7.10
N GLY A 72 -16.06 -1.30 5.93
CA GLY A 72 -14.85 -1.73 5.21
C GLY A 72 -14.59 -3.26 5.21
N MET A 73 -15.26 -4.07 6.03
CA MET A 73 -15.24 -5.53 5.95
C MET A 73 -16.44 -6.14 5.21
N GLY A 74 -17.38 -5.34 4.80
CA GLY A 74 -18.51 -5.77 4.00
C GLY A 74 -18.11 -5.94 2.54
N GLY A 75 -17.74 -7.08 2.21
CA GLY A 75 -17.61 -7.89 1.03
C GLY A 75 -17.77 -7.32 -0.38
N GLN A 76 -18.01 -6.05 -0.61
CA GLN A 76 -18.19 -5.51 -1.96
C GLN A 76 -16.88 -4.94 -2.51
N MET A 77 -16.50 -5.42 -3.69
CA MET A 77 -15.35 -4.88 -4.42
C MET A 77 -15.61 -3.43 -4.85
N HIS A 78 -14.67 -2.55 -4.58
CA HIS A 78 -14.70 -1.17 -5.09
C HIS A 78 -13.31 -0.77 -5.61
N TYR A 79 -13.28 0.16 -6.53
CA TYR A 79 -12.02 0.68 -7.06
C TYR A 79 -11.15 1.29 -5.95
N GLY A 80 -9.86 1.00 -6.00
CA GLY A 80 -8.88 1.47 -5.02
C GLY A 80 -8.45 0.41 -4.00
N MET A 81 -9.13 -0.75 -3.93
CA MET A 81 -8.77 -1.82 -3.00
C MET A 81 -7.39 -2.42 -3.27
N ALA A 82 -6.96 -2.45 -4.53
CA ALA A 82 -5.64 -2.97 -4.88
C ALA A 82 -4.49 -2.14 -4.27
N ARG A 83 -4.71 -0.88 -3.94
CA ARG A 83 -3.68 0.00 -3.36
C ARG A 83 -3.44 -0.23 -1.86
N GLY A 84 -4.38 -0.85 -1.18
CA GLY A 84 -4.27 -1.19 0.23
C GLY A 84 -3.59 -2.54 0.45
N MET A 85 -3.77 -3.05 1.65
CA MET A 85 -3.43 -4.42 2.06
C MET A 85 -4.71 -5.19 2.39
N ALA A 86 -5.65 -5.22 1.45
CA ALA A 86 -6.88 -5.97 1.61
C ALA A 86 -6.56 -7.47 1.62
N VAL A 87 -6.91 -8.14 2.71
CA VAL A 87 -6.76 -9.60 2.84
C VAL A 87 -7.98 -10.31 2.25
N MET A 88 -9.11 -9.65 2.26
CA MET A 88 -10.38 -10.12 1.72
C MET A 88 -10.99 -9.03 0.82
N PRO A 89 -11.28 -9.32 -0.42
CA PRO A 89 -10.98 -10.56 -1.15
C PRO A 89 -9.49 -10.74 -1.42
N PRO A 90 -9.03 -11.99 -1.57
CA PRO A 90 -7.58 -12.27 -1.72
C PRO A 90 -6.99 -11.82 -3.06
N ARG A 91 -7.80 -11.57 -4.07
CA ARG A 91 -7.37 -11.09 -5.39
C ARG A 91 -8.16 -9.86 -5.77
N VAL A 92 -7.46 -8.81 -6.13
CA VAL A 92 -8.05 -7.52 -6.51
C VAL A 92 -7.50 -7.08 -7.86
N VAL A 93 -8.38 -6.64 -8.70
CA VAL A 93 -8.09 -6.03 -9.99
C VAL A 93 -8.76 -4.67 -10.03
N ASP A 94 -7.98 -3.60 -10.00
CA ASP A 94 -8.44 -2.23 -10.16
C ASP A 94 -8.08 -1.74 -11.56
N ILE A 95 -9.07 -1.22 -12.27
CA ILE A 95 -8.88 -0.64 -13.60
C ILE A 95 -9.41 0.79 -13.60
N ALA A 96 -8.58 1.72 -14.07
CA ALA A 96 -9.00 3.08 -14.35
C ALA A 96 -8.75 3.38 -15.84
N PHE A 97 -9.76 3.84 -16.52
CA PHE A 97 -9.70 4.23 -17.91
C PHE A 97 -10.02 5.72 -18.07
N HIS A 98 -9.19 6.43 -18.79
CA HIS A 98 -9.43 7.82 -19.17
C HIS A 98 -9.37 7.96 -20.69
N ASN A 99 -10.41 8.54 -21.29
CA ASN A 99 -10.49 8.83 -22.71
C ASN A 99 -10.64 10.35 -22.90
N SER A 100 -9.61 11.01 -23.40
CA SER A 100 -9.64 12.45 -23.63
C SER A 100 -10.60 12.90 -24.73
N LEU A 101 -10.98 11.98 -25.64
CA LEU A 101 -11.95 12.25 -26.71
C LEU A 101 -13.39 12.19 -26.21
N ARG A 102 -13.65 11.35 -25.19
CA ARG A 102 -14.97 11.15 -24.58
C ARG A 102 -14.80 10.94 -23.07
N PRO A 103 -14.49 11.99 -22.30
CA PRO A 103 -14.28 11.85 -20.86
C PRO A 103 -15.54 11.41 -20.13
N GLY A 104 -15.40 10.44 -19.20
CA GLY A 104 -16.49 9.99 -18.35
C GLY A 104 -17.58 9.17 -19.06
N VAL A 105 -17.35 8.71 -20.29
CA VAL A 105 -18.26 7.80 -20.99
C VAL A 105 -17.93 6.36 -20.64
N GLU A 106 -18.96 5.53 -20.54
CA GLU A 106 -18.81 4.09 -20.31
C GLU A 106 -17.93 3.44 -21.38
N ALA A 107 -17.14 2.48 -20.93
CA ALA A 107 -16.36 1.61 -21.80
C ALA A 107 -16.44 0.17 -21.29
N ARG A 108 -15.81 -0.75 -21.99
CA ARG A 108 -15.62 -2.14 -21.54
C ARG A 108 -14.25 -2.63 -21.95
N GLN A 109 -13.68 -3.45 -21.10
CA GLN A 109 -12.44 -4.15 -21.42
C GLN A 109 -12.76 -5.62 -21.71
N ALA A 110 -12.60 -6.05 -22.96
CA ALA A 110 -12.60 -7.47 -23.29
C ALA A 110 -11.36 -8.13 -22.66
N ILE A 111 -11.56 -9.29 -22.04
CA ILE A 111 -10.59 -9.99 -21.23
C ILE A 111 -10.39 -11.43 -21.73
N PRO A 112 -9.20 -12.04 -21.50
CA PRO A 112 -8.97 -13.41 -21.88
C PRO A 112 -9.83 -14.38 -21.04
N PRO A 113 -10.21 -15.56 -21.59
CA PRO A 113 -10.99 -16.56 -20.87
C PRO A 113 -10.34 -17.03 -19.56
N GLY A 114 -9.01 -16.98 -19.47
CA GLY A 114 -8.24 -17.28 -18.26
C GLY A 114 -8.62 -16.44 -17.05
N MET A 115 -9.19 -15.25 -17.25
CA MET A 115 -9.62 -14.37 -16.16
C MET A 115 -10.89 -14.88 -15.45
N ARG A 116 -11.66 -15.79 -16.08
CA ARG A 116 -12.87 -16.44 -15.50
C ARG A 116 -13.93 -15.47 -14.98
N MET A 117 -13.99 -14.28 -15.53
CA MET A 117 -14.93 -13.21 -15.16
C MET A 117 -15.85 -12.80 -16.30
N GLY A 118 -16.13 -13.73 -17.23
CA GLY A 118 -16.93 -13.50 -18.43
C GLY A 118 -16.06 -13.01 -19.60
N GLU A 119 -16.68 -12.39 -20.57
CA GLU A 119 -16.01 -11.94 -21.80
C GLU A 119 -15.42 -10.54 -21.68
N SER A 120 -15.99 -9.71 -20.79
CA SER A 120 -15.54 -8.33 -20.61
C SER A 120 -15.91 -7.77 -19.23
N LEU A 121 -15.12 -6.79 -18.76
CA LEU A 121 -15.38 -6.00 -17.57
C LEU A 121 -16.00 -4.66 -17.96
N PRO A 122 -17.14 -4.26 -17.36
CA PRO A 122 -17.70 -2.93 -17.56
C PRO A 122 -16.83 -1.89 -16.87
N LEU A 123 -16.53 -0.79 -17.57
CA LEU A 123 -15.85 0.38 -17.03
C LEU A 123 -16.85 1.52 -16.94
N LEU A 124 -17.19 1.96 -15.72
CA LEU A 124 -18.21 2.96 -15.49
C LEU A 124 -17.62 4.23 -14.88
N PRO A 125 -18.18 5.41 -15.21
CA PRO A 125 -17.79 6.63 -14.55
C PRO A 125 -18.04 6.53 -13.04
N PRO A 126 -17.17 7.13 -12.20
CA PRO A 126 -17.38 7.14 -10.76
C PRO A 126 -18.67 7.88 -10.45
N ARG A 127 -19.47 7.31 -9.55
CA ARG A 127 -20.66 7.99 -9.04
C ARG A 127 -20.22 9.30 -8.36
N ALA A 128 -20.88 10.39 -8.72
CA ALA A 128 -20.68 11.65 -8.02
C ALA A 128 -21.26 11.49 -6.60
N GLU A 129 -20.42 11.17 -5.62
CA GLU A 129 -20.84 11.32 -4.24
C GLU A 129 -21.06 12.81 -3.96
N PRO A 130 -22.16 13.18 -3.30
CA PRO A 130 -22.32 14.53 -2.79
C PRO A 130 -21.13 14.81 -1.89
N ARG A 131 -20.18 15.62 -2.33
CA ARG A 131 -19.14 16.12 -1.45
C ARG A 131 -19.83 17.01 -0.43
N THR A 132 -19.99 16.52 0.78
CA THR A 132 -20.14 17.43 1.92
C THR A 132 -18.87 18.27 1.92
N PRO A 133 -18.96 19.60 1.79
CA PRO A 133 -17.77 20.44 1.85
C PRO A 133 -17.14 20.24 3.23
N SER A 134 -16.09 19.46 3.29
CA SER A 134 -15.17 19.52 4.42
C SER A 134 -14.40 20.81 4.21
N GLU A 135 -14.62 21.77 5.07
CA GLU A 135 -13.84 23.01 5.06
C GLU A 135 -12.36 22.65 5.16
N PRO A 136 -11.52 23.20 4.28
CA PRO A 136 -10.09 22.91 4.33
C PRO A 136 -9.53 23.62 5.57
N GLY A 137 -9.16 22.87 6.59
CA GLY A 137 -8.19 23.37 7.55
C GLY A 137 -8.54 23.32 9.04
N GLU A 138 -9.72 22.95 9.45
CA GLU A 138 -9.96 22.73 10.86
C GLU A 138 -9.96 21.21 11.12
N LEU A 139 -8.89 20.75 11.77
CA LEU A 139 -8.94 19.49 12.49
C LEU A 139 -10.14 19.59 13.44
N PRO A 140 -11.05 18.60 13.49
CA PRO A 140 -12.16 18.62 14.43
C PRO A 140 -11.62 19.01 15.81
N GLU A 141 -12.30 19.90 16.52
CA GLU A 141 -11.89 20.38 17.86
C GLU A 141 -11.64 19.24 18.84
N GLU A 142 -12.25 18.08 18.60
CA GLU A 142 -12.03 16.84 19.32
C GLU A 142 -10.57 16.32 19.19
N TYR A 143 -9.89 16.62 18.08
CA TYR A 143 -8.47 16.29 17.88
C TYR A 143 -7.50 17.21 18.62
N SER A 144 -7.94 18.38 19.04
CA SER A 144 -7.08 19.32 19.79
C SER A 144 -7.12 19.13 21.30
N ARG A 145 -8.06 18.35 21.82
CA ARG A 145 -8.23 18.17 23.28
C ARG A 145 -7.42 17.01 23.86
N ASP A 146 -7.23 15.93 23.14
CA ASP A 146 -6.44 14.79 23.63
C ASP A 146 -5.12 14.71 22.89
N LYS A 147 -4.06 15.25 23.52
CA LYS A 147 -2.70 15.03 23.03
C LYS A 147 -2.41 13.53 23.03
N PRO A 148 -1.82 12.98 21.94
CA PRO A 148 -1.43 11.59 21.91
C PRO A 148 -0.49 11.31 23.09
N ARG A 149 -0.77 10.23 23.81
CA ARG A 149 0.06 9.77 24.92
C ARG A 149 0.96 8.66 24.42
N GLY A 150 2.06 8.42 25.14
CA GLY A 150 2.98 7.35 24.82
C GLY A 150 4.08 7.74 23.85
N ARG A 151 4.85 6.75 23.46
CA ARG A 151 6.05 6.88 22.62
C ARG A 151 5.91 6.02 21.38
N LEU A 152 6.51 6.47 20.29
CA LEU A 152 6.72 5.66 19.12
C LEU A 152 8.17 5.13 19.16
N LEU A 153 8.30 3.81 19.26
CA LEU A 153 9.55 3.09 19.31
C LEU A 153 9.81 2.48 17.93
N VAL A 154 10.76 3.04 17.19
CA VAL A 154 11.06 2.61 15.82
C VAL A 154 12.33 1.76 15.82
N TYR A 155 12.18 0.51 15.39
CA TYR A 155 13.23 -0.48 15.21
C TYR A 155 13.40 -0.83 13.73
N TRP A 156 14.58 -1.31 13.33
CA TRP A 156 14.86 -1.64 11.93
C TRP A 156 15.94 -2.72 11.78
N GLY A 157 15.93 -3.37 10.62
CA GLY A 157 16.93 -4.34 10.20
C GLY A 157 16.61 -5.78 10.55
N CYS A 158 17.05 -6.69 9.70
CA CYS A 158 17.02 -8.13 9.93
C CYS A 158 18.23 -8.56 10.78
N GLY A 159 17.99 -9.46 11.74
CA GLY A 159 19.05 -10.05 12.59
C GLY A 159 18.47 -10.54 13.92
N PRO A 160 19.14 -11.47 14.60
CA PRO A 160 18.67 -11.99 15.89
C PRO A 160 18.82 -11.00 17.04
N GLU A 161 19.71 -10.01 16.91
CA GLU A 161 20.05 -9.06 17.96
C GLU A 161 19.76 -7.61 17.51
N LEU A 162 19.42 -6.76 18.48
CA LEU A 162 19.29 -5.33 18.25
C LEU A 162 20.64 -4.71 17.89
N ARG A 163 20.62 -3.83 16.89
CA ARG A 163 21.79 -3.04 16.51
C ARG A 163 21.93 -1.82 17.42
N ALA A 164 23.15 -1.30 17.56
CA ALA A 164 23.40 -0.09 18.33
C ALA A 164 22.57 1.10 17.81
N GLY A 165 22.12 1.96 18.74
CA GLY A 165 21.32 3.13 18.41
C GLY A 165 19.82 2.88 18.22
N GLN A 166 19.33 1.69 18.55
CA GLN A 166 17.90 1.35 18.52
C GLN A 166 17.32 1.25 19.93
N PRO A 167 16.03 1.58 20.11
CA PRO A 167 15.13 2.17 19.13
C PRO A 167 15.35 3.68 18.91
N ARG A 168 14.87 4.21 17.77
CA ARG A 168 14.59 5.64 17.69
C ARG A 168 13.29 5.90 18.44
N VAL A 169 13.35 6.71 19.48
CA VAL A 169 12.19 7.06 20.31
C VAL A 169 11.65 8.42 19.91
N ILE A 170 10.33 8.49 19.72
CA ILE A 170 9.61 9.73 19.47
C ILE A 170 8.53 9.83 20.54
N ASP A 171 8.65 10.82 21.43
CA ASP A 171 7.66 11.08 22.47
C ASP A 171 6.49 11.84 21.88
N LEU A 172 5.34 11.16 21.76
CA LEU A 172 4.14 11.71 21.14
C LEU A 172 3.48 12.78 22.02
N ALA A 173 3.66 12.72 23.35
CA ALA A 173 3.09 13.69 24.28
C ALA A 173 3.83 15.04 24.21
N GLN A 174 5.11 15.03 23.89
CA GLN A 174 5.97 16.21 23.77
C GLN A 174 6.06 16.73 22.34
N ALA A 175 5.72 15.89 21.34
CA ALA A 175 5.79 16.27 19.94
C ALA A 175 4.76 17.33 19.59
N GLY A 176 5.20 18.49 19.11
CA GLY A 176 4.32 19.44 18.44
C GLY A 176 3.83 18.86 17.09
N ALA A 177 2.78 19.47 16.49
CA ALA A 177 2.18 18.99 15.25
C ALA A 177 3.21 18.78 14.12
N ALA A 178 4.20 19.65 13.99
CA ALA A 178 5.28 19.52 13.00
C ALA A 178 6.20 18.32 13.29
N GLN A 179 6.56 18.09 14.54
CA GLN A 179 7.39 16.95 14.96
C GLN A 179 6.62 15.64 14.80
N PHE A 180 5.31 15.65 15.09
CA PHE A 180 4.44 14.53 14.86
C PHE A 180 4.36 14.19 13.37
N ALA A 181 4.09 15.17 12.50
CA ALA A 181 4.08 14.98 11.06
C ALA A 181 5.45 14.45 10.57
N GLN A 182 6.56 14.97 11.09
CA GLN A 182 7.90 14.51 10.76
C GLN A 182 8.18 13.09 11.26
N ALA A 183 7.62 12.68 12.40
CA ALA A 183 7.75 11.32 12.92
C ALA A 183 7.21 10.28 11.97
N PHE A 184 6.11 10.60 11.29
CA PHE A 184 5.46 9.73 10.28
C PHE A 184 5.84 10.08 8.85
N ALA A 185 6.66 11.11 8.63
CA ALA A 185 7.22 11.46 7.33
C ALA A 185 8.35 10.49 6.94
N GLY A 186 8.01 9.22 6.84
CA GLY A 186 8.91 8.20 6.31
C GLY A 186 8.96 8.21 4.78
N ARG A 187 9.57 7.18 4.21
CA ARG A 187 9.50 6.95 2.77
C ARG A 187 8.07 6.66 2.38
N VAL A 188 7.62 7.37 1.36
CA VAL A 188 6.27 7.19 0.80
C VAL A 188 6.37 6.77 -0.66
N VAL A 189 5.39 6.02 -1.10
CA VAL A 189 5.26 5.68 -2.51
C VAL A 189 5.18 6.97 -3.33
N PRO A 190 6.12 7.18 -4.28
CA PRO A 190 6.21 8.45 -5.01
C PRO A 190 5.02 8.68 -5.93
N GLU A 191 4.36 7.61 -6.38
CA GLU A 191 3.22 7.69 -7.28
C GLU A 191 2.15 6.66 -6.92
N ARG A 192 0.94 7.13 -6.65
CA ARG A 192 -0.19 6.29 -6.22
C ARG A 192 -1.12 5.81 -7.35
N GLY A 193 -0.74 5.97 -8.63
CA GLY A 193 -1.53 5.54 -9.77
C GLY A 193 -2.46 6.60 -10.34
N ALA A 194 -3.55 6.20 -11.00
CA ALA A 194 -4.48 7.12 -11.63
C ALA A 194 -5.09 8.11 -10.61
N ARG A 195 -5.08 9.39 -10.95
CA ARG A 195 -5.83 10.42 -10.22
C ARG A 195 -7.26 10.43 -10.75
N VAL A 196 -8.08 9.60 -10.15
CA VAL A 196 -9.46 9.41 -10.57
C VAL A 196 -10.29 10.68 -10.39
N GLY A 197 -11.08 10.99 -11.40
CA GLY A 197 -12.03 12.10 -11.42
C GLY A 197 -13.19 11.80 -12.38
N PRO A 198 -14.13 12.73 -12.59
CA PRO A 198 -15.33 12.52 -13.40
C PRO A 198 -15.06 12.09 -14.85
N GLY A 199 -13.86 12.37 -15.38
CA GLY A 199 -13.45 11.96 -16.73
C GLY A 199 -12.96 10.51 -16.84
N HIS A 200 -12.97 9.74 -15.77
CA HIS A 200 -12.53 8.34 -15.75
C HIS A 200 -13.72 7.38 -15.82
N ALA A 201 -13.46 6.15 -16.26
CA ALA A 201 -14.35 5.00 -16.10
C ALA A 201 -13.56 3.91 -15.33
N LEU A 202 -14.20 3.27 -14.37
CA LEU A 202 -13.55 2.45 -13.34
C LEU A 202 -14.08 1.03 -13.29
N TYR A 203 -13.25 0.10 -12.85
CA TYR A 203 -13.58 -1.23 -12.38
C TYR A 203 -12.77 -1.56 -11.10
N PRO A 204 -13.33 -2.19 -10.06
CA PRO A 204 -14.75 -2.56 -9.87
C PRO A 204 -15.68 -1.36 -9.76
N ASN A 205 -16.97 -1.60 -10.01
CA ASN A 205 -18.00 -0.56 -9.99
C ASN A 205 -19.36 -1.15 -9.60
N GLU A 206 -20.38 -0.33 -9.49
CA GLU A 206 -21.72 -0.75 -9.05
C GLU A 206 -22.38 -1.85 -9.92
N ARG A 207 -22.00 -1.98 -11.21
CA ARG A 207 -22.52 -3.01 -12.11
C ARG A 207 -21.75 -4.34 -11.97
N SER A 208 -20.52 -4.31 -11.50
CA SER A 208 -19.68 -5.49 -11.33
C SER A 208 -18.73 -5.36 -10.14
N GLN A 209 -19.02 -6.10 -9.09
CA GLN A 209 -18.29 -6.19 -7.84
C GLN A 209 -17.86 -7.62 -7.53
N ALA A 210 -17.83 -8.47 -8.55
CA ALA A 210 -17.48 -9.88 -8.39
C ALA A 210 -16.02 -10.02 -7.95
N ALA A 211 -15.80 -10.88 -6.96
CA ALA A 211 -14.46 -11.27 -6.57
C ALA A 211 -13.75 -12.00 -7.71
N VAL A 212 -12.45 -11.77 -7.85
CA VAL A 212 -11.64 -12.47 -8.84
C VAL A 212 -11.46 -13.93 -8.43
N PRO A 213 -11.91 -14.91 -9.24
CA PRO A 213 -11.89 -16.33 -8.88
C PRO A 213 -10.47 -16.85 -8.70
N ARG A 214 -10.32 -17.91 -7.89
CA ARG A 214 -9.05 -18.62 -7.74
C ARG A 214 -8.56 -19.18 -9.08
N GLY A 215 -7.26 -19.01 -9.35
CA GLY A 215 -6.66 -19.47 -10.59
C GLY A 215 -7.04 -18.61 -11.80
N SER A 216 -7.59 -17.42 -11.58
CA SER A 216 -7.72 -16.41 -12.65
C SER A 216 -6.36 -15.93 -13.12
N SER A 217 -6.27 -15.66 -14.42
CA SER A 217 -5.07 -15.13 -15.07
C SER A 217 -5.46 -14.08 -16.11
N LEU A 218 -4.71 -12.98 -16.12
CA LEU A 218 -4.86 -11.91 -17.11
C LEU A 218 -3.98 -12.14 -18.34
N VAL A 219 -3.24 -13.24 -18.40
CA VAL A 219 -2.37 -13.56 -19.55
C VAL A 219 -3.22 -13.77 -20.80
N GLY A 220 -2.91 -13.02 -21.86
CA GLY A 220 -3.61 -13.09 -23.13
C GLY A 220 -3.92 -11.72 -23.71
N GLU A 221 -4.79 -11.71 -24.70
CA GLU A 221 -5.21 -10.49 -25.40
C GLU A 221 -6.29 -9.74 -24.62
N HIS A 222 -6.15 -8.42 -24.59
CA HIS A 222 -7.11 -7.48 -24.04
C HIS A 222 -7.46 -6.43 -25.09
N GLN A 223 -8.69 -5.95 -25.06
CA GLN A 223 -9.14 -4.86 -25.90
C GLN A 223 -10.06 -3.93 -25.11
N VAL A 224 -9.82 -2.62 -25.18
CA VAL A 224 -10.78 -1.63 -24.66
C VAL A 224 -11.70 -1.19 -25.78
N LEU A 225 -13.00 -1.19 -25.51
CA LEU A 225 -14.07 -0.89 -26.44
C LEU A 225 -14.99 0.17 -25.83
N GLY A 226 -15.40 1.13 -26.61
CA GLY A 226 -16.31 2.19 -26.19
C GLY A 226 -16.33 3.34 -27.17
N GLU A 227 -17.21 4.33 -26.93
CA GLU A 227 -17.30 5.51 -27.79
C GLU A 227 -16.02 6.34 -27.71
N GLY A 228 -15.43 6.66 -28.87
CA GLY A 228 -14.19 7.43 -28.95
C GLY A 228 -12.92 6.68 -28.50
N VAL A 229 -13.00 5.39 -28.20
CA VAL A 229 -11.84 4.55 -27.93
C VAL A 229 -11.14 4.23 -29.24
N PRO A 230 -9.80 4.41 -29.36
CA PRO A 230 -9.08 4.03 -30.57
C PRO A 230 -9.27 2.53 -30.89
N ALA A 231 -9.67 2.20 -32.13
CA ALA A 231 -9.85 0.81 -32.56
C ALA A 231 -8.59 -0.05 -32.41
N SER A 232 -7.42 0.59 -32.40
CA SER A 232 -6.11 -0.03 -32.18
C SER A 232 -5.81 -0.35 -30.72
N MET A 233 -6.71 -0.02 -29.75
CA MET A 233 -6.47 -0.24 -28.32
C MET A 233 -6.62 -1.71 -27.94
N LYS A 234 -5.64 -2.47 -28.44
CA LYS A 234 -5.44 -3.91 -28.19
C LYS A 234 -4.04 -4.11 -27.66
N PHE A 235 -3.90 -4.95 -26.63
CA PHE A 235 -2.60 -5.28 -26.04
C PHE A 235 -2.63 -6.69 -25.47
N SER A 236 -1.44 -7.29 -25.30
CA SER A 236 -1.32 -8.61 -24.70
C SER A 236 -0.54 -8.52 -23.40
N LEU A 237 -1.00 -9.20 -22.37
CA LEU A 237 -0.32 -9.35 -21.09
C LEU A 237 0.35 -10.73 -21.03
N GLY A 238 1.57 -10.76 -20.53
CA GLY A 238 2.31 -11.99 -20.23
C GLY A 238 2.31 -12.30 -18.74
N SER A 239 3.04 -13.34 -18.34
CA SER A 239 3.11 -13.80 -16.95
C SER A 239 3.66 -12.74 -15.98
N ALA A 240 4.52 -11.83 -16.45
CA ALA A 240 5.06 -10.76 -15.62
C ALA A 240 4.04 -9.63 -15.32
N GLN A 241 2.91 -9.60 -16.02
CA GLN A 241 1.80 -8.67 -15.85
C GLN A 241 0.54 -9.37 -15.30
N ASP A 242 0.68 -10.56 -14.74
CA ASP A 242 -0.41 -11.33 -14.15
C ASP A 242 -0.49 -11.15 -12.64
N LEU A 243 -1.57 -11.66 -12.04
CA LEU A 243 -1.71 -11.77 -10.59
C LEU A 243 -0.54 -12.56 -10.01
N MET A 244 0.21 -11.95 -9.10
CA MET A 244 1.29 -12.65 -8.41
C MET A 244 0.72 -13.74 -7.51
N PRO A 245 1.42 -14.88 -7.31
CA PRO A 245 1.00 -15.87 -6.33
C PRO A 245 0.94 -15.29 -4.92
N PRO A 246 0.15 -15.88 -4.01
CA PRO A 246 0.17 -15.54 -2.59
C PRO A 246 1.54 -15.79 -1.97
N ILE A 247 1.91 -15.00 -0.96
CA ILE A 247 3.15 -15.20 -0.22
C ILE A 247 2.95 -16.32 0.81
N GLU A 248 3.73 -17.38 0.68
CA GLU A 248 3.78 -18.47 1.66
C GLU A 248 4.75 -18.11 2.78
N LEU A 249 4.25 -17.36 3.78
CA LEU A 249 5.02 -16.89 4.92
C LEU A 249 4.82 -17.81 6.13
N SER A 250 5.94 -18.16 6.76
CA SER A 250 5.98 -18.82 8.07
C SER A 250 6.78 -17.99 9.06
N SER A 251 6.45 -18.11 10.34
CA SER A 251 7.21 -17.48 11.44
C SER A 251 7.40 -18.46 12.57
N SER A 252 8.53 -18.35 13.27
CA SER A 252 8.87 -19.16 14.44
C SER A 252 9.62 -18.33 15.47
N GLY A 253 9.37 -18.60 16.74
CA GLY A 253 9.93 -17.87 17.87
C GLY A 253 8.86 -17.19 18.71
N ARG A 254 9.20 -16.91 19.98
CA ARG A 254 8.31 -16.22 20.91
C ARG A 254 8.55 -14.71 20.83
N VAL A 255 7.58 -13.91 21.26
CA VAL A 255 7.66 -12.44 21.25
C VAL A 255 8.81 -11.88 22.12
N GLN A 256 9.30 -12.66 23.10
CA GLN A 256 10.44 -12.33 23.95
C GLN A 256 11.79 -12.64 23.30
N ASP A 257 11.78 -13.56 22.34
CA ASP A 257 12.96 -14.04 21.64
C ASP A 257 13.10 -13.35 20.27
N SER A 258 14.07 -13.79 19.47
CA SER A 258 14.11 -13.42 18.06
C SER A 258 13.07 -14.24 17.30
N ILE A 259 12.30 -13.57 16.42
CA ILE A 259 11.29 -14.21 15.59
C ILE A 259 11.86 -14.35 14.18
N VAL A 260 12.03 -15.58 13.72
CA VAL A 260 12.50 -15.87 12.37
C VAL A 260 11.31 -15.95 11.43
N THR A 261 11.30 -15.12 10.39
CA THR A 261 10.33 -15.20 9.30
C THR A 261 10.98 -15.82 8.07
N GLN A 262 10.27 -16.73 7.40
CA GLN A 262 10.72 -17.42 6.19
C GLN A 262 9.60 -17.48 5.16
N TRP A 263 9.94 -17.40 3.89
CA TRP A 263 9.00 -17.48 2.77
C TRP A 263 9.61 -18.15 1.55
N GLN A 264 8.75 -18.66 0.67
CA GLN A 264 9.17 -19.14 -0.63
C GLN A 264 9.38 -17.94 -1.59
N PRO A 265 10.35 -18.01 -2.51
CA PRO A 265 10.49 -16.99 -3.55
C PRO A 265 9.17 -16.80 -4.31
N VAL A 266 8.69 -15.55 -4.38
CA VAL A 266 7.47 -15.23 -5.11
C VAL A 266 7.83 -14.94 -6.57
N PRO A 267 7.29 -15.70 -7.54
CA PRO A 267 7.52 -15.45 -8.96
C PRO A 267 7.23 -13.99 -9.33
N HIS A 268 8.12 -13.40 -10.12
CA HIS A 268 8.09 -12.00 -10.57
C HIS A 268 8.24 -10.95 -9.47
N ALA A 269 8.49 -11.34 -8.21
CA ALA A 269 8.88 -10.39 -7.17
C ALA A 269 10.25 -9.79 -7.49
N ARG A 270 10.39 -8.49 -7.34
CA ARG A 270 11.62 -7.71 -7.55
C ARG A 270 12.25 -7.28 -6.23
N ALA A 271 11.44 -7.18 -5.18
CA ALA A 271 11.87 -6.80 -3.84
C ALA A 271 10.83 -7.21 -2.80
N TYR A 272 11.29 -7.30 -1.55
CA TYR A 272 10.41 -7.55 -0.40
C TYR A 272 10.54 -6.44 0.64
N TYR A 273 9.49 -6.27 1.43
CA TYR A 273 9.49 -5.39 2.59
C TYR A 273 8.65 -6.01 3.70
N LEU A 274 9.21 -6.09 4.89
CA LEU A 274 8.51 -6.57 6.08
C LEU A 274 8.36 -5.42 7.07
N HIS A 275 7.22 -5.35 7.71
CA HIS A 275 6.93 -4.36 8.74
C HIS A 275 6.06 -4.99 9.83
N ALA A 276 6.46 -4.82 11.07
CA ALA A 276 5.67 -5.29 12.20
C ALA A 276 5.28 -4.13 13.10
N LEU A 277 4.10 -4.26 13.68
CA LEU A 277 3.50 -3.29 14.59
C LEU A 277 2.99 -4.02 15.82
N SER A 278 3.24 -3.46 17.00
CA SER A 278 2.68 -3.90 18.27
C SER A 278 2.40 -2.70 19.18
N GLN A 279 1.61 -2.93 20.22
CA GLN A 279 1.32 -1.94 21.25
C GLN A 279 1.77 -2.47 22.60
N ALA A 280 2.33 -1.60 23.44
CA ALA A 280 2.75 -1.88 24.81
C ALA A 280 2.30 -0.74 25.73
N GLY A 281 1.13 -0.90 26.36
CA GLY A 281 0.46 0.21 27.06
C GLY A 281 0.14 1.35 26.09
N ASP A 282 0.60 2.54 26.38
CA ASP A 282 0.44 3.71 25.52
C ASP A 282 1.52 3.79 24.41
N ASP A 283 2.57 2.97 24.47
CA ASP A 283 3.65 2.98 23.49
C ASP A 283 3.30 2.15 22.25
N MET A 284 3.67 2.67 21.08
CA MET A 284 3.58 1.97 19.81
C MET A 284 4.95 1.49 19.36
N ILE A 285 5.08 0.22 19.06
CA ILE A 285 6.32 -0.42 18.63
C ILE A 285 6.23 -0.70 17.14
N LEU A 286 7.13 -0.12 16.35
CA LEU A 286 7.27 -0.35 14.92
C LEU A 286 8.61 -1.00 14.64
N TRP A 287 8.61 -2.00 13.79
CA TRP A 287 9.82 -2.61 13.24
C TRP A 287 9.70 -2.75 11.73
N SER A 288 10.80 -2.57 11.02
CA SER A 288 10.87 -2.83 9.59
C SER A 288 12.13 -3.58 9.18
N SER A 289 12.07 -4.31 8.06
CA SER A 289 13.21 -5.01 7.47
C SER A 289 14.25 -4.08 6.84
N ALA A 290 13.97 -2.79 6.71
CA ALA A 290 14.92 -1.81 6.19
C ALA A 290 16.17 -1.72 7.07
N GLU A 291 17.32 -1.41 6.51
CA GLU A 291 18.56 -1.18 7.29
C GLU A 291 18.71 0.27 7.80
N THR A 292 17.72 1.10 7.53
CA THR A 292 17.68 2.51 7.97
C THR A 292 16.39 2.77 8.73
N PRO A 293 16.41 3.67 9.74
CA PRO A 293 15.23 3.97 10.52
C PRO A 293 14.13 4.57 9.62
N ASP A 294 12.97 3.96 9.64
CA ASP A 294 11.78 4.39 8.93
C ASP A 294 10.55 3.84 9.66
N THR A 295 9.49 4.60 9.75
CA THR A 295 8.24 4.11 10.34
C THR A 295 7.57 3.04 9.47
N GLY A 296 7.94 2.96 8.20
CA GLY A 296 7.45 1.96 7.26
C GLY A 296 6.03 2.13 6.77
N MET A 297 5.32 3.12 7.27
CA MET A 297 3.88 3.29 7.01
C MET A 297 3.54 3.67 5.57
N GLY A 298 4.50 4.20 4.82
CA GLY A 298 4.30 4.65 3.44
C GLY A 298 4.60 3.61 2.34
N LEU A 299 4.98 2.36 2.71
CA LEU A 299 5.51 1.36 1.76
C LEU A 299 4.52 0.24 1.40
N PHE A 300 3.22 0.44 1.59
CA PHE A 300 2.21 -0.60 1.36
C PHE A 300 1.45 -0.47 0.03
N ASP A 301 1.97 0.31 -0.91
CA ASP A 301 1.41 0.47 -2.25
C ASP A 301 2.43 0.04 -3.31
N TYR A 302 2.10 0.17 -4.59
CA TYR A 302 3.00 -0.16 -5.70
C TYR A 302 4.19 0.79 -5.76
N LEU A 303 5.33 0.27 -6.16
CA LEU A 303 6.56 1.04 -6.36
C LEU A 303 6.98 1.03 -7.83
N PRO A 304 7.35 2.18 -8.42
CA PRO A 304 7.98 2.22 -9.73
C PRO A 304 9.27 1.38 -9.77
N ASN A 305 9.56 0.73 -10.90
CA ASN A 305 10.73 -0.14 -11.04
C ASN A 305 12.04 0.54 -10.61
N ALA A 306 12.27 1.78 -11.04
CA ALA A 306 13.48 2.53 -10.69
C ALA A 306 13.57 2.84 -9.18
N THR A 307 12.42 3.03 -8.51
CA THR A 307 12.36 3.23 -7.06
C THR A 307 12.69 1.92 -6.33
N GLN A 308 12.17 0.78 -6.79
CA GLN A 308 12.50 -0.53 -6.23
C GLN A 308 14.00 -0.79 -6.32
N GLU A 309 14.61 -0.63 -7.50
CA GLU A 309 16.04 -0.81 -7.73
C GLU A 309 16.90 0.10 -6.86
N ARG A 310 16.52 1.37 -6.73
CA ARG A 310 17.20 2.31 -5.85
C ARG A 310 17.10 1.88 -4.39
N TRP A 311 15.92 1.53 -3.91
CA TRP A 311 15.70 1.18 -2.50
C TRP A 311 16.27 -0.19 -2.12
N VAL A 312 16.41 -1.12 -3.05
CA VAL A 312 17.20 -2.34 -2.83
C VAL A 312 18.69 -1.97 -2.63
N ARG A 313 19.27 -1.13 -3.49
CA ARG A 313 20.65 -0.66 -3.31
C ARG A 313 20.86 0.12 -2.02
N GLU A 314 19.90 0.91 -1.59
CA GLU A 314 19.89 1.65 -0.33
C GLU A 314 19.56 0.77 0.89
N ARG A 315 19.29 -0.52 0.69
CA ARG A 315 18.89 -1.47 1.74
C ARG A 315 17.63 -1.05 2.52
N VAL A 316 16.72 -0.36 1.85
CA VAL A 316 15.38 -0.09 2.35
C VAL A 316 14.47 -1.28 2.09
N LEU A 317 14.64 -1.91 0.93
CA LEU A 317 13.96 -3.13 0.54
C LEU A 317 14.95 -4.29 0.54
N LEU A 318 14.45 -5.46 0.85
CA LEU A 318 15.16 -6.73 0.64
C LEU A 318 15.13 -7.08 -0.84
N ASP A 319 16.20 -7.66 -1.34
CA ASP A 319 16.27 -8.10 -2.73
C ASP A 319 15.38 -9.33 -3.00
N ALA A 320 15.15 -9.64 -4.27
CA ALA A 320 14.27 -10.72 -4.70
C ALA A 320 14.76 -12.14 -4.33
N GLN A 321 16.03 -12.30 -3.96
CA GLN A 321 16.62 -13.57 -3.56
C GLN A 321 16.49 -13.82 -2.05
N THR A 322 16.09 -12.82 -1.29
CA THR A 322 15.90 -12.94 0.16
C THR A 322 14.69 -13.82 0.45
N THR A 323 14.87 -14.83 1.29
CA THR A 323 13.82 -15.76 1.70
C THR A 323 13.63 -15.87 3.20
N GLN A 324 14.41 -15.10 3.96
CA GLN A 324 14.27 -15.06 5.41
C GLN A 324 14.69 -13.71 5.99
N CYS A 325 14.11 -13.36 7.13
CA CYS A 325 14.50 -12.21 7.93
C CYS A 325 14.19 -12.51 9.40
N ALA A 326 15.15 -12.33 10.29
CA ALA A 326 14.91 -12.44 11.71
C ALA A 326 14.54 -11.07 12.28
N ILE A 327 13.50 -11.00 13.09
CA ILE A 327 13.15 -9.83 13.91
C ILE A 327 13.99 -9.93 15.19
N PRO A 328 14.73 -8.90 15.57
CA PRO A 328 15.60 -8.95 16.74
C PRO A 328 14.84 -9.25 18.05
N ARG A 329 15.52 -9.94 18.97
CA ARG A 329 14.95 -10.29 20.28
C ARG A 329 14.54 -9.04 21.07
N GLY A 330 13.51 -9.18 21.88
CA GLY A 330 13.12 -8.19 22.88
C GLY A 330 12.33 -6.98 22.34
N ILE A 331 12.20 -6.82 21.02
CA ILE A 331 11.46 -5.68 20.44
C ILE A 331 10.03 -5.62 20.99
N PHE A 332 9.35 -6.75 21.05
CA PHE A 332 7.94 -6.82 21.46
C PHE A 332 7.75 -7.27 22.91
N ALA A 333 8.84 -7.50 23.65
CA ALA A 333 8.77 -7.99 25.04
C ALA A 333 8.04 -7.03 25.99
N ALA A 334 8.09 -5.72 25.75
CA ALA A 334 7.42 -4.70 26.56
C ALA A 334 5.89 -4.83 26.59
N GLY A 335 5.29 -5.44 25.58
CA GLY A 335 3.84 -5.71 25.54
C GLY A 335 3.40 -6.91 26.38
N GLY A 336 4.33 -7.59 27.04
CA GLY A 336 4.04 -8.75 27.87
C GLY A 336 3.67 -10.01 27.05
N ARG A 337 3.03 -10.98 27.72
CA ARG A 337 2.61 -12.23 27.07
C ARG A 337 1.44 -12.05 26.11
N ASP A 338 0.63 -11.01 26.33
CA ASP A 338 -0.57 -10.73 25.55
C ASP A 338 -0.28 -9.85 24.31
N ALA A 339 0.98 -9.43 24.11
CA ALA A 339 1.39 -8.72 22.91
C ALA A 339 1.27 -9.65 21.70
N THR A 340 0.42 -9.26 20.75
CA THR A 340 0.23 -9.96 19.49
C THR A 340 0.72 -9.07 18.36
N PRO A 341 2.04 -9.02 18.07
CA PRO A 341 2.55 -8.19 17.01
C PRO A 341 1.99 -8.63 15.67
N MET A 342 1.54 -7.66 14.87
CA MET A 342 1.06 -7.91 13.51
C MET A 342 2.20 -7.62 12.52
N LEU A 343 2.57 -8.63 11.76
CA LEU A 343 3.51 -8.52 10.65
C LEU A 343 2.75 -8.30 9.34
N ARG A 344 3.26 -7.40 8.53
CA ARG A 344 2.87 -7.18 7.14
C ARG A 344 4.08 -7.42 6.25
N MET A 345 3.90 -8.19 5.20
CA MET A 345 4.94 -8.43 4.21
C MET A 345 4.42 -8.07 2.82
N MET A 346 5.26 -7.35 2.06
CA MET A 346 5.04 -6.99 0.68
C MET A 346 6.03 -7.71 -0.22
N ALA A 347 5.55 -8.23 -1.34
CA ALA A 347 6.33 -8.63 -2.50
C ALA A 347 5.98 -7.68 -3.64
N TYR A 348 6.91 -6.80 -3.99
CA TYR A 348 6.73 -5.86 -5.10
C TYR A 348 7.03 -6.54 -6.42
N GLY A 349 6.06 -6.56 -7.30
CA GLY A 349 6.24 -6.96 -8.68
C GLY A 349 6.64 -5.79 -9.59
N GLY A 350 6.62 -6.03 -10.89
CA GLY A 350 7.00 -5.03 -11.87
C GLY A 350 5.89 -4.02 -12.20
N GLU A 351 6.31 -2.92 -12.78
CA GLU A 351 5.48 -1.98 -13.52
C GLU A 351 5.80 -2.10 -15.00
N SER A 352 4.78 -2.27 -15.84
CA SER A 352 4.89 -2.42 -17.28
C SER A 352 4.09 -1.34 -18.01
N HIS A 353 4.63 -0.87 -19.12
CA HIS A 353 4.04 0.18 -19.94
C HIS A 353 3.90 -0.29 -21.40
N PHE A 354 2.72 -0.11 -21.96
CA PHE A 354 2.43 -0.37 -23.37
C PHE A 354 1.88 0.92 -23.99
N ALA A 355 2.18 1.17 -25.25
CA ALA A 355 1.64 2.33 -25.96
C ALA A 355 1.58 2.06 -27.46
N HIS A 356 0.66 2.73 -28.14
CA HIS A 356 0.53 2.68 -29.60
C HIS A 356 0.39 4.09 -30.19
N PRO A 357 1.16 4.44 -31.21
CA PRO A 357 2.32 3.72 -31.67
C PRO A 357 3.40 3.61 -30.60
N PRO A 358 4.30 2.63 -30.69
CA PRO A 358 5.39 2.48 -29.72
C PRO A 358 6.28 3.72 -29.73
N ARG A 359 6.95 3.97 -28.60
CA ARG A 359 7.84 5.12 -28.47
C ARG A 359 8.99 5.00 -29.45
N PRO A 360 9.28 6.07 -30.25
CA PRO A 360 10.44 6.08 -31.13
C PRO A 360 11.75 5.85 -30.36
N ALA A 361 12.71 5.22 -31.02
CA ALA A 361 14.05 5.01 -30.46
C ALA A 361 14.79 6.35 -30.22
N ASP A 362 14.57 7.35 -31.06
CA ASP A 362 15.09 8.70 -30.85
C ASP A 362 14.27 9.40 -29.75
N PRO A 363 14.87 9.71 -28.59
CA PRO A 363 14.16 10.37 -27.49
C PRO A 363 13.71 11.81 -27.82
N LYS A 364 14.26 12.42 -28.88
CA LYS A 364 13.89 13.76 -29.34
C LYS A 364 12.75 13.74 -30.36
N ALA A 365 12.44 12.57 -30.92
CA ALA A 365 11.32 12.46 -31.86
C ALA A 365 10.00 12.83 -31.22
N ARG A 366 9.17 13.57 -31.94
CA ARG A 366 7.81 13.85 -31.50
C ARG A 366 7.03 12.55 -31.36
N TRP A 367 6.44 12.32 -30.21
CA TRP A 367 5.68 11.12 -29.94
C TRP A 367 4.29 11.49 -29.41
N GLU A 368 3.26 11.03 -30.12
CA GLU A 368 1.86 11.24 -29.81
C GLU A 368 1.16 9.88 -29.81
N PRO A 369 1.15 9.18 -28.67
CA PRO A 369 0.49 7.89 -28.60
C PRO A 369 -1.03 8.05 -28.66
N ASP A 370 -1.71 7.19 -29.43
CA ASP A 370 -3.16 7.10 -29.44
C ASP A 370 -3.66 6.56 -28.09
N TRP A 371 -2.93 5.57 -27.54
CA TRP A 371 -3.24 5.04 -26.23
C TRP A 371 -1.99 4.57 -25.49
N ALA A 372 -2.13 4.52 -24.16
CA ALA A 372 -1.14 3.92 -23.27
C ALA A 372 -1.82 3.05 -22.22
N VAL A 373 -1.17 1.96 -21.84
CA VAL A 373 -1.59 1.05 -20.77
C VAL A 373 -0.44 0.94 -19.77
N ARG A 374 -0.75 1.03 -18.49
CA ARG A 374 0.17 0.75 -17.39
C ARG A 374 -0.38 -0.38 -16.54
N VAL A 375 0.43 -1.37 -16.27
CA VAL A 375 0.09 -2.51 -15.40
C VAL A 375 1.07 -2.57 -14.25
N ARG A 376 0.55 -2.71 -13.03
CA ARG A 376 1.34 -2.87 -11.80
C ARG A 376 0.88 -4.10 -11.04
N VAL A 377 1.81 -4.85 -10.49
CA VAL A 377 1.52 -6.08 -9.76
C VAL A 377 2.19 -6.08 -8.40
N LYS A 378 1.53 -6.64 -7.39
CA LYS A 378 2.09 -6.89 -6.07
C LYS A 378 1.41 -8.09 -5.40
N SER A 379 2.08 -8.66 -4.41
CA SER A 379 1.48 -9.58 -3.46
C SER A 379 1.78 -9.14 -2.04
N HIS A 380 0.90 -9.44 -1.09
CA HIS A 380 1.10 -9.12 0.30
C HIS A 380 0.48 -10.18 1.21
N VAL A 381 1.01 -10.27 2.42
CA VAL A 381 0.49 -11.17 3.45
C VAL A 381 0.56 -10.49 4.81
N MET A 382 -0.42 -10.78 5.65
CA MET A 382 -0.43 -10.42 7.06
C MET A 382 -0.22 -11.65 7.92
N ALA A 383 0.46 -11.51 9.05
CA ALA A 383 0.69 -12.59 10.01
C ALA A 383 0.62 -12.06 11.43
N MET A 384 0.05 -12.86 12.35
CA MET A 384 0.21 -12.62 13.77
C MET A 384 1.50 -13.32 14.22
N LEU A 385 2.35 -12.61 14.97
CA LEU A 385 3.63 -13.15 15.45
C LEU A 385 3.49 -13.69 16.86
N GLY A 386 4.30 -14.72 17.17
CA GLY A 386 4.31 -15.44 18.45
C GLY A 386 3.70 -16.83 18.36
N GLU A 387 3.94 -17.65 19.39
CA GLU A 387 3.51 -19.07 19.40
C GLU A 387 1.97 -19.21 19.30
N ASP A 388 1.23 -18.30 19.92
CA ASP A 388 -0.24 -18.31 19.90
C ASP A 388 -0.81 -17.93 18.53
N GLY A 389 -0.12 -17.06 17.79
CA GLY A 389 -0.48 -16.73 16.40
C GLY A 389 -0.34 -17.90 15.44
N ALA A 390 0.70 -18.72 15.63
CA ALA A 390 0.91 -19.95 14.86
C ALA A 390 -0.07 -21.06 15.25
N ALA A 391 -0.50 -21.13 16.52
CA ALA A 391 -1.48 -22.09 17.02
C ALA A 391 -2.91 -21.75 16.55
N ALA A 392 -3.29 -20.49 16.55
CA ALA A 392 -4.60 -20.05 16.04
C ALA A 392 -4.76 -20.39 14.55
N ALA A 393 -3.69 -20.28 13.76
CA ALA A 393 -3.67 -20.70 12.36
C ALA A 393 -3.79 -22.22 12.16
N ARG A 394 -3.36 -23.04 13.14
CA ARG A 394 -3.45 -24.51 13.11
C ARG A 394 -4.72 -25.04 13.78
N GLY A 395 -5.29 -24.31 14.75
CA GLY A 395 -6.45 -24.73 15.57
C GLY A 395 -7.79 -24.75 14.83
N GLY A 396 -7.88 -24.19 13.64
CA GLY A 396 -9.08 -24.24 12.81
C GLY A 396 -9.45 -25.63 12.27
N ARG A 397 -8.68 -26.67 12.60
CA ARG A 397 -8.90 -28.06 12.10
C ARG A 397 -9.49 -29.07 13.10
N SER A 398 -9.68 -28.71 14.38
CA SER A 398 -10.25 -29.66 15.34
C SER A 398 -11.15 -28.98 16.35
N GLY A 399 -12.45 -28.94 16.08
CA GLY A 399 -13.45 -28.49 17.02
C GLY A 399 -14.86 -28.78 16.54
N GLY A 400 -15.16 -30.07 16.34
CA GLY A 400 -16.55 -30.52 16.26
C GLY A 400 -17.11 -30.63 17.66
N ALA A 401 -18.29 -30.06 17.85
CA ALA A 401 -19.34 -30.33 18.84
C ALA A 401 -19.01 -30.32 20.35
N ALA A 402 -19.53 -29.28 21.00
CA ALA A 402 -20.22 -29.44 22.30
C ALA A 402 -21.31 -28.39 22.41
N ALA A 403 -22.55 -28.85 22.46
CA ALA A 403 -23.75 -28.05 22.76
C ALA A 403 -23.81 -27.76 24.27
N GLY A 404 -24.27 -26.56 24.65
CA GLY A 404 -24.54 -26.24 26.06
C GLY A 404 -25.09 -24.83 26.30
N ALA A 405 -26.41 -24.77 26.36
CA ALA A 405 -27.33 -23.97 27.16
C ALA A 405 -27.24 -22.42 27.28
N PRO A 406 -28.41 -21.72 27.37
CA PRO A 406 -28.53 -20.26 27.29
C PRO A 406 -28.50 -19.59 28.67
N GLY A 407 -27.83 -18.43 28.75
CA GLY A 407 -27.76 -17.60 29.94
C GLY A 407 -27.82 -16.11 29.62
N GLN A 408 -28.94 -15.53 29.86
CA GLN A 408 -29.32 -14.18 30.34
C GLN A 408 -28.53 -12.93 29.93
N GLY A 409 -29.33 -11.95 29.52
CA GLY A 409 -29.04 -10.61 29.10
C GLY A 409 -28.19 -9.74 30.05
N GLY A 410 -27.36 -8.94 29.46
CA GLY A 410 -26.63 -7.85 30.05
C GLY A 410 -26.60 -6.69 29.06
N GLU A 411 -26.92 -5.49 29.55
CA GLU A 411 -26.92 -4.23 28.81
C GLU A 411 -25.59 -3.96 28.06
N PRO A 412 -25.64 -3.30 26.88
CA PRO A 412 -24.45 -3.03 26.12
C PRO A 412 -23.59 -1.94 26.80
N ARG A 413 -22.37 -2.32 27.16
CA ARG A 413 -21.30 -1.38 27.46
C ARG A 413 -20.75 -0.78 26.16
N PRO A 414 -20.19 0.44 26.16
CA PRO A 414 -19.58 1.06 24.99
C PRO A 414 -18.43 0.18 24.47
N GLU A 415 -18.43 -0.06 23.17
CA GLU A 415 -17.52 -0.98 22.48
C GLU A 415 -16.07 -0.50 22.57
N ASP A 416 -15.24 -1.28 23.22
CA ASP A 416 -13.80 -1.23 23.08
C ASP A 416 -13.43 -1.62 21.63
N SER A 417 -12.94 -0.66 20.86
CA SER A 417 -12.45 -0.90 19.51
C SER A 417 -11.27 -1.86 19.58
N SER A 418 -11.43 -3.05 19.01
CA SER A 418 -10.37 -4.06 18.98
C SER A 418 -9.13 -3.57 18.19
N PRO A 419 -7.90 -3.93 18.62
CA PRO A 419 -6.66 -3.51 17.97
C PRO A 419 -6.59 -3.81 16.46
N ALA A 420 -7.32 -4.83 16.00
CA ALA A 420 -7.39 -5.20 14.58
C ALA A 420 -8.04 -4.14 13.69
N GLN A 421 -8.97 -3.33 14.21
CA GLN A 421 -9.67 -2.29 13.45
C GLN A 421 -8.81 -1.04 13.22
N ILE A 422 -7.90 -0.75 14.16
CA ILE A 422 -6.97 0.39 14.10
C ILE A 422 -5.94 0.17 12.99
N LEU A 423 -5.60 -1.08 12.69
CA LEU A 423 -4.47 -1.44 11.85
C LEU A 423 -4.79 -1.55 10.36
N LEU A 424 -6.06 -1.63 9.97
CA LEU A 424 -6.49 -1.83 8.59
C LEU A 424 -6.58 -0.53 7.76
N ASN A 425 -6.61 0.63 8.44
CA ASN A 425 -6.69 1.92 7.77
C ASN A 425 -5.78 2.94 8.45
N PRO A 426 -4.83 3.59 7.72
CA PRO A 426 -3.97 4.64 8.28
C PRO A 426 -4.74 5.78 8.97
N GLY A 427 -5.96 6.09 8.50
CA GLY A 427 -6.86 7.05 9.13
C GLY A 427 -7.40 6.55 10.48
N ASN A 428 -7.61 5.24 10.63
CA ASN A 428 -8.05 4.65 11.89
C ASN A 428 -6.90 4.50 12.90
N LEU A 429 -5.66 4.37 12.40
CA LEU A 429 -4.46 4.40 13.24
C LEU A 429 -4.38 5.74 13.99
N LEU A 430 -4.62 6.84 13.27
CA LEU A 430 -4.69 8.17 13.86
C LEU A 430 -5.87 8.29 14.82
N ARG A 431 -7.06 7.76 14.48
CA ARG A 431 -8.22 7.71 15.38
C ARG A 431 -7.95 6.90 16.65
N GLY A 432 -7.29 5.75 16.55
CA GLY A 432 -6.96 4.92 17.72
C GLY A 432 -5.94 5.56 18.66
N ILE A 433 -5.07 6.42 18.13
CA ILE A 433 -4.07 7.17 18.91
C ILE A 433 -4.70 8.41 19.56
N PHE A 434 -5.73 9.00 18.95
CA PHE A 434 -6.36 10.25 19.38
C PHE A 434 -7.76 10.08 20.00
N GLY A 435 -8.35 8.90 19.95
CA GLY A 435 -9.71 8.62 20.36
C GLY A 435 -9.79 7.83 21.69
N ARG A 436 -9.79 8.50 22.79
CA ARG A 436 -10.48 8.17 24.04
C ARG A 436 -11.05 9.41 24.66
#